data_3c0599d52acf60342c4e9dbeeccde2e4
#
_entry.id   3c0599d52acf60342c4e9dbeeccde2e4
#
_cell.length_a   1.000
_cell.length_b   1.000
_cell.length_c   1.000
_cell.angle_alpha   90.00
_cell.angle_beta   90.00
_cell.angle_gamma   90.00
#
_symmetry.space_group_name_H-M   'P 1'
#
loop_
_entity.id
_entity.type
_entity.pdbx_description
1 polymer ?
#
loop_
_entity_poly.entity_id
_entity_poly.type
_entity_poly.pdbx_seq_one_letter_code
_entity_poly.pdbx_strand_id
1 'polypeptide(L)'
;MEKKSSPPPKTSALTKAWRRLRGRADRGPALHDLPCIPVAADRVLTLTGPVAFRETLMRLIAQARERILIATLYLQDDDAGREVLSALYAAKAARPELEIAVFVDWHRAQRGLIGNTKSAGNATLYRDMARRLGPGVPVYGVPVQTREMMGVMHLKGCILDDTVLYSGASINDVYLQRNQRYRLDRYHVIQDRHLADSLAGVLLHVMRPSPAVHALDTDAAPRTASLRAPIVRFRRVLAQTRYHLAGGTIRNGEVGITPLFGLGGRDNELNAVLLSLIRHAKDHLVLFTPYFNLPGLLRRAIGVKIKEGCKVTIVLGDKIANDFYIPPDEPFKTIGALPYLYEGNLRRFCKTHQRAIDRGLLNVHLWRHEHHTFHLKGLLVDADYALLTGNNINPRAWRLDLENGLLIHDPHKKLQEQHQAELERILAHTRRLDHYRSLETIETYPAPVQRLLKRLTRTRMDLLVNQVL
;
A
#
# COMPACT_ATOMS: atom_id res chain seq x y z
N MET A 1 11.35 -64.95 7.82
CA MET A 1 10.10 -64.22 8.08
C MET A 1 10.22 -62.85 7.46
N GLU A 2 9.75 -62.70 6.22
CA GLU A 2 9.74 -61.45 5.48
C GLU A 2 8.54 -60.60 5.91
N LYS A 3 8.78 -59.38 6.37
CA LYS A 3 7.73 -58.40 6.65
C LYS A 3 7.25 -57.80 5.32
N LYS A 4 6.05 -58.18 4.88
CA LYS A 4 5.33 -57.53 3.77
C LYS A 4 5.02 -56.08 4.15
N SER A 5 5.58 -55.11 3.41
CA SER A 5 5.24 -53.70 3.49
C SER A 5 3.86 -53.47 2.91
N SER A 6 2.98 -52.82 3.67
CA SER A 6 1.64 -52.41 3.23
C SER A 6 1.74 -51.30 2.18
N PRO A 7 0.92 -51.31 1.12
CA PRO A 7 0.94 -50.27 0.10
C PRO A 7 0.39 -48.94 0.66
N PRO A 8 0.85 -47.78 0.18
CA PRO A 8 0.38 -46.47 0.66
C PRO A 8 -1.10 -46.25 0.30
N PRO A 9 -1.87 -45.52 1.11
CA PRO A 9 -3.29 -45.31 0.90
C PRO A 9 -3.56 -44.60 -0.43
N LYS A 10 -4.44 -45.20 -1.26
CA LYS A 10 -4.90 -44.60 -2.53
C LYS A 10 -5.63 -43.28 -2.26
N THR A 11 -5.03 -42.18 -2.59
CA THR A 11 -5.69 -40.83 -2.56
C THR A 11 -6.90 -40.84 -3.49
N SER A 12 -8.10 -40.54 -2.96
CA SER A 12 -9.35 -40.56 -3.72
C SER A 12 -9.33 -39.60 -4.91
N ALA A 13 -10.08 -39.93 -5.97
CA ALA A 13 -10.23 -39.09 -7.16
C ALA A 13 -10.72 -37.65 -6.81
N LEU A 14 -11.56 -37.53 -5.77
CA LEU A 14 -12.01 -36.25 -5.19
C LEU A 14 -10.85 -35.43 -4.63
N THR A 15 -9.93 -36.04 -3.89
CA THR A 15 -8.74 -35.35 -3.35
C THR A 15 -7.80 -34.85 -4.46
N LYS A 16 -7.69 -35.64 -5.57
CA LYS A 16 -6.93 -35.20 -6.76
C LYS A 16 -7.65 -34.10 -7.53
N ALA A 17 -8.98 -34.13 -7.65
CA ALA A 17 -9.78 -33.08 -8.28
C ALA A 17 -9.74 -31.80 -7.45
N TRP A 18 -9.85 -31.87 -6.11
CA TRP A 18 -9.70 -30.72 -5.20
C TRP A 18 -8.28 -30.13 -5.23
N ARG A 19 -7.23 -30.94 -5.35
CA ARG A 19 -5.87 -30.44 -5.55
C ARG A 19 -5.70 -29.76 -6.92
N ARG A 20 -6.34 -30.26 -8.00
CA ARG A 20 -6.30 -29.64 -9.33
C ARG A 20 -7.09 -28.33 -9.37
N LEU A 21 -8.25 -28.25 -8.72
CA LEU A 21 -9.03 -27.01 -8.58
C LEU A 21 -8.32 -25.98 -7.70
N ARG A 22 -7.73 -26.38 -6.56
CA ARG A 22 -6.86 -25.51 -5.77
C ARG A 22 -5.60 -25.08 -6.54
N GLY A 23 -4.97 -25.96 -7.29
CA GLY A 23 -3.78 -25.64 -8.08
C GLY A 23 -4.04 -24.67 -9.24
N ARG A 24 -5.28 -24.57 -9.76
CA ARG A 24 -5.66 -23.53 -10.72
C ARG A 24 -5.98 -22.18 -10.04
N ALA A 25 -6.65 -22.20 -8.91
CA ALA A 25 -6.91 -20.99 -8.11
C ALA A 25 -5.66 -20.40 -7.44
N ASP A 26 -4.63 -21.25 -7.22
CA ASP A 26 -3.34 -20.83 -6.65
C ASP A 26 -2.32 -20.34 -7.69
N ARG A 27 -2.56 -20.50 -8.98
CA ARG A 27 -1.72 -19.92 -10.04
C ARG A 27 -2.29 -18.54 -10.37
N GLY A 28 -1.66 -17.48 -9.87
CA GLY A 28 -1.96 -16.12 -10.31
C GLY A 28 -1.79 -15.99 -11.85
N PRO A 29 -2.19 -14.84 -12.43
CA PRO A 29 -2.09 -14.60 -13.87
C PRO A 29 -0.63 -14.70 -14.33
N ALA A 30 -0.42 -15.12 -15.58
CA ALA A 30 0.88 -14.98 -16.22
C ALA A 30 1.13 -13.49 -16.47
N LEU A 31 2.24 -12.96 -15.95
CA LEU A 31 2.49 -11.51 -15.94
C LEU A 31 2.60 -10.91 -17.34
N HIS A 32 3.14 -11.69 -18.30
CA HIS A 32 3.31 -11.25 -19.70
C HIS A 32 1.99 -11.19 -20.48
N ASP A 33 0.93 -11.85 -19.99
CA ASP A 33 -0.41 -11.86 -20.62
C ASP A 33 -1.31 -10.75 -20.07
N LEU A 34 -0.85 -10.00 -19.06
CA LEU A 34 -1.64 -8.91 -18.49
C LEU A 34 -1.76 -7.77 -19.50
N PRO A 35 -2.97 -7.25 -19.75
CA PRO A 35 -3.15 -6.10 -20.58
C PRO A 35 -2.43 -4.89 -19.95
N CYS A 36 -1.76 -4.09 -20.77
CA CYS A 36 -1.03 -2.91 -20.30
C CYS A 36 -1.25 -1.71 -21.21
N ILE A 37 -1.00 -0.54 -20.69
CA ILE A 37 -0.90 0.73 -21.42
C ILE A 37 0.57 0.94 -21.73
N PRO A 38 0.97 0.99 -23.04
CA PRO A 38 2.33 1.33 -23.42
C PRO A 38 2.58 2.81 -23.14
N VAL A 39 3.63 3.10 -22.37
CA VAL A 39 4.04 4.47 -22.01
C VAL A 39 5.50 4.65 -22.35
N ALA A 40 5.87 5.76 -22.96
CA ALA A 40 7.26 6.09 -23.23
C ALA A 40 8.05 6.15 -21.91
N ALA A 41 9.20 5.48 -21.85
CA ALA A 41 9.94 5.30 -20.59
C ALA A 41 10.43 6.63 -20.01
N ASP A 42 10.72 7.64 -20.83
CA ASP A 42 11.11 8.99 -20.42
C ASP A 42 9.97 9.79 -19.76
N ARG A 43 8.71 9.32 -19.90
CA ARG A 43 7.53 9.87 -19.20
C ARG A 43 7.25 9.22 -17.86
N VAL A 44 8.08 8.27 -17.43
CA VAL A 44 7.99 7.61 -16.13
C VAL A 44 9.19 8.06 -15.29
N LEU A 45 8.92 8.90 -14.28
CA LEU A 45 9.97 9.50 -13.47
C LEU A 45 9.84 9.10 -12.00
N THR A 46 10.96 8.77 -11.37
CA THR A 46 11.05 8.54 -9.93
C THR A 46 11.54 9.81 -9.23
N LEU A 47 10.76 10.35 -8.29
CA LEU A 47 11.13 11.54 -7.52
C LEU A 47 11.99 11.17 -6.30
N THR A 48 12.87 12.10 -5.91
CA THR A 48 13.87 11.91 -4.86
C THR A 48 13.40 12.34 -3.48
N GLY A 49 12.28 11.79 -3.02
CA GLY A 49 11.83 12.03 -1.65
C GLY A 49 10.59 12.92 -1.50
N PRO A 50 10.16 13.16 -0.26
CA PRO A 50 8.87 13.80 0.02
C PRO A 50 8.82 15.29 -0.35
N VAL A 51 9.93 16.01 -0.31
CA VAL A 51 9.98 17.43 -0.73
C VAL A 51 9.71 17.56 -2.22
N ALA A 52 10.43 16.78 -3.04
CA ALA A 52 10.22 16.75 -4.48
C ALA A 52 8.79 16.31 -4.85
N PHE A 53 8.20 15.40 -4.08
CA PHE A 53 6.80 14.99 -4.23
C PHE A 53 5.85 16.16 -3.94
N ARG A 54 6.03 16.87 -2.82
CA ARG A 54 5.20 18.04 -2.46
C ARG A 54 5.30 19.13 -3.51
N GLU A 55 6.51 19.53 -3.87
CA GLU A 55 6.74 20.58 -4.88
C GLU A 55 6.12 20.23 -6.23
N THR A 56 6.27 18.96 -6.65
CA THR A 56 5.64 18.46 -7.87
C THR A 56 4.12 18.49 -7.79
N LEU A 57 3.52 18.05 -6.67
CA LEU A 57 2.07 18.12 -6.45
C LEU A 57 1.57 19.56 -6.54
N MET A 58 2.21 20.48 -5.83
CA MET A 58 1.81 21.90 -5.82
C MET A 58 1.94 22.54 -7.20
N ARG A 59 3.01 22.27 -7.92
CA ARG A 59 3.21 22.74 -9.29
C ARG A 59 2.15 22.19 -10.25
N LEU A 60 1.85 20.89 -10.18
CA LEU A 60 0.84 20.27 -11.03
C LEU A 60 -0.57 20.81 -10.74
N ILE A 61 -0.92 21.05 -9.46
CA ILE A 61 -2.19 21.69 -9.08
C ILE A 61 -2.30 23.09 -9.71
N ALA A 62 -1.22 23.89 -9.63
CA ALA A 62 -1.22 25.23 -10.20
C ALA A 62 -1.34 25.24 -11.73
N GLN A 63 -0.85 24.21 -12.41
CA GLN A 63 -0.80 24.10 -13.86
C GLN A 63 -2.01 23.40 -14.49
N ALA A 64 -2.77 22.60 -13.73
CA ALA A 64 -3.88 21.81 -14.23
C ALA A 64 -4.96 22.66 -14.91
N ARG A 65 -5.48 22.18 -16.04
CA ARG A 65 -6.45 22.89 -16.88
C ARG A 65 -7.78 22.17 -17.06
N GLU A 66 -7.78 20.83 -17.06
CA GLU A 66 -8.97 20.01 -17.30
C GLU A 66 -9.51 19.43 -16.00
N ARG A 67 -8.65 18.75 -15.21
CA ARG A 67 -9.08 18.04 -14.02
C ARG A 67 -7.99 17.85 -12.97
N ILE A 68 -8.40 17.83 -11.70
CA ILE A 68 -7.61 17.38 -10.54
C ILE A 68 -8.44 16.37 -9.75
N LEU A 69 -8.01 15.10 -9.74
CA LEU A 69 -8.65 14.05 -8.97
C LEU A 69 -7.63 13.45 -8.02
N ILE A 70 -7.91 13.47 -6.72
CA ILE A 70 -7.00 12.98 -5.69
C ILE A 70 -7.67 11.81 -4.95
N ALA A 71 -7.02 10.64 -4.95
CA ALA A 71 -7.40 9.52 -4.10
C ALA A 71 -6.34 9.31 -3.02
N THR A 72 -6.74 9.39 -1.75
CA THR A 72 -5.84 9.27 -0.61
C THR A 72 -6.59 8.72 0.60
N LEU A 73 -5.90 8.02 1.52
CA LEU A 73 -6.54 7.55 2.76
C LEU A 73 -7.10 8.71 3.57
N TYR A 74 -6.36 9.81 3.64
CA TYR A 74 -6.78 11.05 4.28
C TYR A 74 -6.05 12.27 3.70
N LEU A 75 -6.72 13.39 3.72
CA LEU A 75 -6.18 14.74 3.65
C LEU A 75 -6.35 15.32 5.06
N GLN A 76 -5.24 15.47 5.78
CA GLN A 76 -5.26 15.74 7.21
C GLN A 76 -5.45 17.23 7.51
N ASP A 77 -6.09 17.54 8.63
CA ASP A 77 -6.14 18.91 9.16
C ASP A 77 -4.81 19.22 9.87
N ASP A 78 -3.81 19.54 9.05
CA ASP A 78 -2.48 20.02 9.44
C ASP A 78 -1.97 21.00 8.37
N ASP A 79 -0.74 21.48 8.50
CA ASP A 79 -0.21 22.52 7.61
C ASP A 79 -0.14 22.07 6.16
N ALA A 80 0.31 20.83 5.90
CA ALA A 80 0.39 20.28 4.56
C ALA A 80 -1.00 20.04 3.94
N GLY A 81 -1.95 19.52 4.71
CA GLY A 81 -3.31 19.32 4.23
C GLY A 81 -4.00 20.65 3.92
N ARG A 82 -3.82 21.66 4.74
CA ARG A 82 -4.33 23.02 4.50
C ARG A 82 -3.67 23.67 3.30
N GLU A 83 -2.35 23.49 3.11
CA GLU A 83 -1.60 23.97 1.94
C GLU A 83 -2.17 23.39 0.64
N VAL A 84 -2.33 22.07 0.58
CA VAL A 84 -2.89 21.38 -0.61
C VAL A 84 -4.32 21.80 -0.87
N LEU A 85 -5.17 21.82 0.16
CA LEU A 85 -6.59 22.20 -0.01
C LEU A 85 -6.73 23.66 -0.47
N SER A 86 -5.92 24.58 0.09
CA SER A 86 -5.89 25.98 -0.34
C SER A 86 -5.46 26.12 -1.81
N ALA A 87 -4.46 25.34 -2.25
CA ALA A 87 -4.02 25.34 -3.64
C ALA A 87 -5.12 24.85 -4.60
N LEU A 88 -5.91 23.82 -4.18
CA LEU A 88 -7.04 23.34 -4.97
C LEU A 88 -8.12 24.43 -5.12
N TYR A 89 -8.46 25.13 -4.05
CA TYR A 89 -9.40 26.26 -4.11
C TYR A 89 -8.88 27.43 -4.96
N ALA A 90 -7.59 27.76 -4.85
CA ALA A 90 -6.95 28.78 -5.68
C ALA A 90 -6.98 28.39 -7.17
N ALA A 91 -6.69 27.12 -7.48
CA ALA A 91 -6.78 26.60 -8.86
C ALA A 91 -8.23 26.69 -9.40
N LYS A 92 -9.23 26.34 -8.59
CA LYS A 92 -10.66 26.44 -8.95
C LYS A 92 -11.09 27.88 -9.17
N ALA A 93 -10.67 28.81 -8.32
CA ALA A 93 -10.98 30.23 -8.47
C ALA A 93 -10.37 30.84 -9.75
N ALA A 94 -9.12 30.44 -10.08
CA ALA A 94 -8.45 30.87 -11.30
C ALA A 94 -9.02 30.25 -12.58
N ARG A 95 -9.62 29.06 -12.49
CA ARG A 95 -10.14 28.27 -13.61
C ARG A 95 -11.48 27.63 -13.18
N PRO A 96 -12.61 28.35 -13.30
CA PRO A 96 -13.92 27.86 -12.87
C PRO A 96 -14.38 26.56 -13.52
N GLU A 97 -13.97 26.26 -14.76
CA GLU A 97 -14.22 25.00 -15.49
C GLU A 97 -13.42 23.80 -14.95
N LEU A 98 -12.35 24.01 -14.24
CA LEU A 98 -11.48 22.94 -13.76
C LEU A 98 -12.28 21.94 -12.91
N GLU A 99 -12.35 20.67 -13.32
CA GLU A 99 -12.97 19.61 -12.52
C GLU A 99 -12.06 19.23 -11.37
N ILE A 100 -12.49 19.44 -10.12
CA ILE A 100 -11.71 19.04 -8.94
C ILE A 100 -12.55 18.10 -8.09
N ALA A 101 -11.95 17.00 -7.63
CA ALA A 101 -12.55 16.12 -6.63
C ALA A 101 -11.47 15.40 -5.80
N VAL A 102 -11.69 15.33 -4.50
CA VAL A 102 -10.83 14.60 -3.56
C VAL A 102 -11.62 13.42 -2.99
N PHE A 103 -11.04 12.23 -3.00
CA PHE A 103 -11.63 11.01 -2.45
C PHE A 103 -10.81 10.54 -1.26
N VAL A 104 -11.45 10.48 -0.09
CA VAL A 104 -10.82 10.08 1.17
C VAL A 104 -11.60 8.94 1.83
N ASP A 105 -10.98 8.20 2.75
CA ASP A 105 -11.72 7.22 3.53
C ASP A 105 -12.75 7.90 4.43
N TRP A 106 -13.98 7.39 4.40
CA TRP A 106 -15.12 7.92 5.16
C TRP A 106 -14.87 8.01 6.66
N HIS A 107 -14.31 6.95 7.25
CA HIS A 107 -14.11 6.89 8.69
C HIS A 107 -12.93 7.73 9.13
N ARG A 108 -11.83 7.68 8.36
CA ARG A 108 -10.61 8.45 8.65
C ARG A 108 -10.84 9.96 8.56
N ALA A 109 -11.71 10.41 7.68
CA ALA A 109 -12.06 11.83 7.55
C ALA A 109 -12.88 12.35 8.72
N GLN A 110 -13.69 11.51 9.35
CA GLN A 110 -14.64 11.92 10.38
C GLN A 110 -14.16 11.70 11.82
N ARG A 111 -13.04 11.00 12.01
CA ARG A 111 -12.44 10.84 13.34
C ARG A 111 -11.13 11.61 13.46
N GLY A 112 -10.79 11.96 14.69
CA GLY A 112 -9.49 12.53 15.00
C GLY A 112 -8.34 11.54 14.95
N LEU A 113 -7.14 12.00 15.30
CA LEU A 113 -5.96 11.17 15.41
C LEU A 113 -6.15 10.08 16.47
N ILE A 114 -5.63 8.88 16.21
CA ILE A 114 -5.65 7.76 17.16
C ILE A 114 -4.88 8.19 18.42
N GLY A 115 -5.56 8.15 19.57
CA GLY A 115 -4.95 8.49 20.86
C GLY A 115 -5.24 9.92 21.36
N ASN A 116 -5.91 10.76 20.55
CA ASN A 116 -6.41 12.07 20.99
C ASN A 116 -7.88 11.97 21.38
N THR A 117 -8.21 12.44 22.59
CA THR A 117 -9.51 12.22 23.22
C THR A 117 -10.68 12.96 22.59
N LYS A 118 -10.46 14.01 21.80
CA LYS A 118 -11.53 14.76 21.08
C LYS A 118 -10.93 15.57 19.94
N SER A 119 -10.91 15.04 18.75
CA SER A 119 -10.73 15.85 17.54
C SER A 119 -11.97 15.68 16.67
N ALA A 120 -12.41 16.78 16.07
CA ALA A 120 -13.61 16.82 15.24
C ALA A 120 -13.42 16.13 13.87
N GLY A 121 -12.26 15.52 13.63
CA GLY A 121 -11.88 14.90 12.37
C GLY A 121 -11.56 15.91 11.26
N ASN A 122 -10.97 15.40 10.20
CA ASN A 122 -10.54 16.22 9.05
C ASN A 122 -11.71 16.86 8.29
N ALA A 123 -12.91 16.25 8.37
CA ALA A 123 -14.10 16.77 7.70
C ALA A 123 -14.49 18.18 8.18
N THR A 124 -14.06 18.59 9.37
CA THR A 124 -14.27 19.98 9.85
C THR A 124 -13.49 20.97 8.99
N LEU A 125 -12.23 20.68 8.69
CA LEU A 125 -11.41 21.49 7.79
C LEU A 125 -12.08 21.63 6.42
N TYR A 126 -12.61 20.54 5.85
CA TYR A 126 -13.24 20.56 4.53
C TYR A 126 -14.47 21.49 4.51
N ARG A 127 -15.35 21.38 5.52
CA ARG A 127 -16.50 22.27 5.65
C ARG A 127 -16.13 23.74 5.85
N ASP A 128 -15.16 24.01 6.70
CA ASP A 128 -14.74 25.38 6.99
C ASP A 128 -14.12 26.04 5.76
N MET A 129 -13.35 25.30 4.98
CA MET A 129 -12.78 25.79 3.71
C MET A 129 -13.90 26.05 2.68
N ALA A 130 -14.87 25.14 2.54
CA ALA A 130 -16.00 25.31 1.64
C ALA A 130 -16.87 26.51 2.01
N ARG A 131 -17.11 26.73 3.31
CA ARG A 131 -17.86 27.90 3.79
C ARG A 131 -17.15 29.23 3.51
N ARG A 132 -15.82 29.25 3.65
CA ARG A 132 -15.00 30.45 3.46
C ARG A 132 -14.74 30.79 2.01
N LEU A 133 -14.48 29.78 1.17
CA LEU A 133 -13.98 29.95 -0.20
C LEU A 133 -15.03 29.60 -1.27
N GLY A 134 -16.21 29.15 -0.85
CA GLY A 134 -17.29 28.73 -1.72
C GLY A 134 -17.19 27.25 -2.15
N PRO A 135 -18.22 26.74 -2.83
CA PRO A 135 -18.23 25.38 -3.36
C PRO A 135 -17.29 25.25 -4.56
N GLY A 136 -16.84 24.04 -4.88
CA GLY A 136 -16.06 23.78 -6.12
C GLY A 136 -14.89 22.85 -5.94
N VAL A 137 -14.58 22.46 -4.68
CA VAL A 137 -13.59 21.45 -4.34
C VAL A 137 -14.23 20.37 -3.46
N PRO A 138 -15.13 19.53 -4.01
CA PRO A 138 -15.80 18.51 -3.24
C PRO A 138 -14.82 17.48 -2.70
N VAL A 139 -14.96 17.15 -1.42
CA VAL A 139 -14.20 16.08 -0.74
C VAL A 139 -15.17 14.93 -0.43
N TYR A 140 -15.06 13.86 -1.18
CA TYR A 140 -15.92 12.68 -1.05
C TYR A 140 -15.37 11.69 -0.03
N GLY A 141 -16.19 11.33 0.94
CA GLY A 141 -15.92 10.23 1.86
C GLY A 141 -16.37 8.90 1.27
N VAL A 142 -15.46 7.97 1.13
CA VAL A 142 -15.68 6.64 0.51
C VAL A 142 -15.67 5.56 1.60
N PRO A 143 -16.82 5.02 2.01
CA PRO A 143 -16.86 3.94 2.98
C PRO A 143 -16.69 2.57 2.30
N VAL A 144 -15.69 1.82 2.69
CA VAL A 144 -15.47 0.42 2.23
C VAL A 144 -16.19 -0.57 3.13
N GLN A 145 -16.36 -0.23 4.40
CA GLN A 145 -17.05 -1.01 5.42
C GLN A 145 -17.84 -0.09 6.35
N THR A 146 -18.72 -0.70 7.15
CA THR A 146 -19.50 0.03 8.18
C THR A 146 -18.65 0.43 9.40
N ARG A 147 -17.45 -0.13 9.53
CA ARG A 147 -16.49 0.18 10.61
C ARG A 147 -15.08 0.21 10.04
N GLU A 148 -14.28 1.19 10.44
CA GLU A 148 -12.88 1.37 10.02
C GLU A 148 -12.00 0.12 10.25
N MET A 149 -12.20 -0.58 11.38
CA MET A 149 -11.46 -1.79 11.70
C MET A 149 -11.65 -2.92 10.67
N MET A 150 -12.75 -2.91 9.93
CA MET A 150 -13.13 -3.94 8.96
C MET A 150 -12.69 -3.62 7.53
N GLY A 151 -12.02 -2.50 7.31
CA GLY A 151 -11.47 -2.08 6.02
C GLY A 151 -11.71 -0.61 5.72
N VAL A 152 -10.73 -0.01 5.05
CA VAL A 152 -10.68 1.39 4.65
C VAL A 152 -10.46 1.54 3.15
N MET A 153 -10.79 2.72 2.62
CA MET A 153 -10.39 3.14 1.29
C MET A 153 -8.92 3.56 1.33
N HIS A 154 -8.06 2.69 0.79
CA HIS A 154 -6.61 2.91 0.81
C HIS A 154 -6.04 3.16 -0.59
N LEU A 155 -6.90 3.53 -1.55
CA LEU A 155 -6.45 3.92 -2.89
C LEU A 155 -5.50 5.10 -2.82
N LYS A 156 -4.58 5.14 -3.77
CA LYS A 156 -3.56 6.16 -3.92
C LYS A 156 -3.49 6.67 -5.35
N GLY A 157 -3.09 7.91 -5.49
CA GLY A 157 -2.81 8.56 -6.76
C GLY A 157 -3.49 9.90 -6.89
N CYS A 158 -2.79 10.84 -7.50
CA CYS A 158 -3.31 12.13 -7.91
C CYS A 158 -3.28 12.18 -9.44
N ILE A 159 -4.41 12.51 -10.05
CA ILE A 159 -4.56 12.66 -11.50
C ILE A 159 -4.72 14.16 -11.75
N LEU A 160 -3.77 14.74 -12.47
CA LEU A 160 -3.75 16.15 -12.81
C LEU A 160 -3.61 16.26 -14.34
N ASP A 161 -4.71 16.55 -15.00
CA ASP A 161 -4.87 16.42 -16.45
C ASP A 161 -4.46 15.02 -16.94
N ASP A 162 -3.40 14.90 -17.73
CA ASP A 162 -2.84 13.66 -18.26
C ASP A 162 -1.70 13.08 -17.39
N THR A 163 -1.42 13.68 -16.25
CA THR A 163 -0.34 13.27 -15.37
C THR A 163 -0.87 12.53 -14.16
N VAL A 164 -0.30 11.36 -13.88
CA VAL A 164 -0.51 10.57 -12.67
C VAL A 164 0.68 10.77 -11.74
N LEU A 165 0.46 11.40 -10.60
CA LEU A 165 1.42 11.46 -9.50
C LEU A 165 1.06 10.35 -8.50
N TYR A 166 1.87 9.30 -8.45
CA TYR A 166 1.59 8.09 -7.68
C TYR A 166 2.57 7.91 -6.51
N SER A 167 2.02 7.62 -5.33
CA SER A 167 2.79 7.30 -4.12
C SER A 167 1.93 6.47 -3.17
N GLY A 168 2.54 5.69 -2.28
CA GLY A 168 1.86 5.10 -1.12
C GLY A 168 1.52 6.10 -0.01
N ALA A 169 2.01 7.35 -0.12
CA ALA A 169 1.77 8.43 0.83
C ALA A 169 0.29 8.86 0.91
N SER A 170 -0.11 9.40 2.04
CA SER A 170 -1.31 10.22 2.20
C SER A 170 -0.91 11.69 2.27
N ILE A 171 -1.87 12.59 2.46
CA ILE A 171 -1.60 14.05 2.50
C ILE A 171 -1.60 14.51 3.95
N ASN A 172 -0.41 14.73 4.50
CA ASN A 172 -0.16 15.33 5.81
C ASN A 172 1.30 15.79 5.96
N ASP A 173 1.61 16.46 7.07
CA ASP A 173 2.92 17.06 7.34
C ASP A 173 4.09 16.09 7.18
N VAL A 174 3.98 14.87 7.72
CA VAL A 174 5.09 13.91 7.68
C VAL A 174 5.30 13.28 6.31
N TYR A 175 4.25 13.06 5.52
CA TYR A 175 4.40 12.52 4.16
C TYR A 175 4.85 13.56 3.13
N LEU A 176 4.53 14.83 3.36
CA LEU A 176 4.92 15.93 2.48
C LEU A 176 6.16 16.67 3.01
N GLN A 177 6.74 16.19 4.11
CA GLN A 177 7.87 16.82 4.80
C GLN A 177 7.67 18.36 4.93
N ARG A 178 6.51 18.74 5.46
CA ARG A 178 6.22 20.15 5.71
C ARG A 178 7.10 20.70 6.83
N ASN A 179 7.46 19.81 7.77
CA ASN A 179 8.36 20.07 8.89
C ASN A 179 9.65 19.22 8.73
N GLN A 180 10.51 19.21 9.74
CA GLN A 180 11.79 18.49 9.69
C GLN A 180 11.61 16.98 9.55
N ARG A 181 10.60 16.40 10.23
CA ARG A 181 10.34 14.94 10.20
C ARG A 181 9.62 14.53 8.92
N TYR A 182 10.06 13.44 8.32
CA TYR A 182 9.36 12.85 7.20
C TYR A 182 9.05 11.35 7.39
N ARG A 183 8.11 10.88 6.57
CA ARG A 183 7.78 9.45 6.40
C ARG A 183 8.11 9.06 4.98
N LEU A 184 9.17 8.26 4.83
CA LEU A 184 9.66 7.87 3.52
C LEU A 184 8.67 6.94 2.82
N ASP A 185 8.32 7.26 1.59
CA ASP A 185 7.57 6.40 0.66
C ASP A 185 8.23 6.45 -0.73
N ARG A 186 7.61 5.84 -1.74
CA ARG A 186 8.03 5.90 -3.15
C ARG A 186 7.18 6.92 -3.89
N TYR A 187 7.78 7.65 -4.82
CA TYR A 187 7.11 8.76 -5.50
C TYR A 187 7.41 8.71 -7.01
N HIS A 188 6.36 8.66 -7.83
CA HIS A 188 6.48 8.54 -9.28
C HIS A 188 5.57 9.51 -9.99
N VAL A 189 6.06 10.09 -11.09
CA VAL A 189 5.30 10.87 -12.05
C VAL A 189 5.21 10.06 -13.33
N ILE A 190 3.99 9.88 -13.84
CA ILE A 190 3.73 9.17 -15.09
C ILE A 190 2.85 10.06 -15.94
N GLN A 191 3.35 10.49 -17.07
CA GLN A 191 2.61 11.34 -17.99
C GLN A 191 2.02 10.51 -19.14
N ASP A 192 0.75 10.12 -18.97
CA ASP A 192 0.00 9.38 -19.98
C ASP A 192 -1.50 9.57 -19.79
N ARG A 193 -2.20 9.98 -20.84
CA ARG A 193 -3.64 10.27 -20.82
C ARG A 193 -4.47 9.01 -20.59
N HIS A 194 -4.12 7.89 -21.22
CA HIS A 194 -4.90 6.63 -21.08
C HIS A 194 -4.81 6.08 -19.66
N LEU A 195 -3.63 6.17 -19.04
CA LEU A 195 -3.47 5.81 -17.63
C LEU A 195 -4.27 6.74 -16.73
N ALA A 196 -4.18 8.05 -16.95
CA ALA A 196 -4.93 9.05 -16.21
C ALA A 196 -6.45 8.82 -16.33
N ASP A 197 -6.96 8.58 -17.54
CA ASP A 197 -8.37 8.30 -17.81
C ASP A 197 -8.82 6.98 -17.16
N SER A 198 -7.99 5.94 -17.21
CA SER A 198 -8.27 4.65 -16.57
C SER A 198 -8.48 4.81 -15.05
N LEU A 199 -7.57 5.53 -14.38
CA LEU A 199 -7.68 5.79 -12.94
C LEU A 199 -8.86 6.71 -12.62
N ALA A 200 -9.06 7.78 -13.39
CA ALA A 200 -10.17 8.73 -13.25
C ALA A 200 -11.52 8.02 -13.40
N GLY A 201 -11.64 7.08 -14.33
CA GLY A 201 -12.86 6.32 -14.60
C GLY A 201 -13.44 5.63 -13.36
N VAL A 202 -12.59 5.03 -12.52
CA VAL A 202 -13.05 4.40 -11.28
C VAL A 202 -13.55 5.45 -10.28
N LEU A 203 -12.86 6.56 -10.13
CA LEU A 203 -13.25 7.62 -9.20
C LEU A 203 -14.57 8.29 -9.62
N LEU A 204 -14.69 8.64 -10.90
CA LEU A 204 -15.80 9.41 -11.43
C LEU A 204 -17.04 8.57 -11.75
N HIS A 205 -16.87 7.33 -12.23
CA HIS A 205 -17.98 6.52 -12.74
C HIS A 205 -18.37 5.36 -11.80
N VAL A 206 -17.51 4.96 -10.86
CA VAL A 206 -17.84 3.91 -9.89
C VAL A 206 -18.04 4.48 -8.48
N MET A 207 -17.15 5.37 -8.04
CA MET A 207 -17.19 5.87 -6.65
C MET A 207 -18.17 7.04 -6.50
N ARG A 208 -17.96 8.12 -7.25
CA ARG A 208 -18.77 9.34 -7.13
C ARG A 208 -20.29 9.11 -7.23
N PRO A 209 -20.83 8.29 -8.17
CA PRO A 209 -22.28 8.08 -8.29
C PRO A 209 -22.85 7.10 -7.26
N SER A 210 -22.01 6.48 -6.42
CA SER A 210 -22.48 5.49 -5.44
C SER A 210 -23.31 6.14 -4.33
N PRO A 211 -24.52 5.60 -3.99
CA PRO A 211 -25.28 6.06 -2.84
C PRO A 211 -24.60 5.89 -1.47
N ALA A 212 -23.44 5.24 -1.42
CA ALA A 212 -22.63 5.12 -0.21
C ALA A 212 -21.63 6.27 -0.06
N VAL A 213 -21.30 6.96 -1.15
CA VAL A 213 -20.27 8.01 -1.19
C VAL A 213 -20.94 9.37 -1.05
N HIS A 214 -20.46 10.18 -0.11
CA HIS A 214 -21.03 11.49 0.17
C HIS A 214 -19.95 12.56 0.32
N ALA A 215 -20.28 13.78 -0.07
CA ALA A 215 -19.45 14.95 0.16
C ALA A 215 -19.33 15.23 1.66
N LEU A 216 -18.11 15.47 2.13
CA LEU A 216 -17.78 15.78 3.52
C LEU A 216 -17.50 17.27 3.77
N ASP A 217 -17.43 18.04 2.71
CA ASP A 217 -17.31 19.50 2.70
C ASP A 217 -18.64 20.22 2.90
N THR A 218 -19.72 19.46 3.14
CA THR A 218 -21.08 19.97 3.42
C THR A 218 -21.57 19.49 4.79
N ASP A 219 -22.60 20.17 5.33
CA ASP A 219 -23.25 19.77 6.58
C ASP A 219 -24.27 18.62 6.39
N ALA A 220 -24.54 18.23 5.14
CA ALA A 220 -25.51 17.20 4.78
C ALA A 220 -24.99 15.77 4.86
N ALA A 221 -23.75 15.53 5.34
CA ALA A 221 -23.18 14.20 5.44
C ALA A 221 -24.02 13.31 6.39
N PRO A 222 -24.53 12.16 5.91
CA PRO A 222 -25.40 11.31 6.70
C PRO A 222 -24.62 10.59 7.82
N ARG A 223 -25.33 10.05 8.80
CA ARG A 223 -24.71 9.18 9.82
C ARG A 223 -24.34 7.83 9.21
N THR A 224 -23.20 7.26 9.57
CA THR A 224 -22.73 5.96 9.05
C THR A 224 -23.79 4.84 9.23
N ALA A 225 -24.60 4.90 10.29
CA ALA A 225 -25.65 3.92 10.54
C ALA A 225 -26.71 3.86 9.41
N SER A 226 -27.07 5.00 8.81
CA SER A 226 -28.02 5.07 7.70
C SER A 226 -27.43 4.56 6.38
N LEU A 227 -26.10 4.48 6.27
CA LEU A 227 -25.39 4.03 5.07
C LEU A 227 -25.16 2.50 5.02
N ARG A 228 -25.62 1.73 6.00
CA ARG A 228 -25.30 0.30 6.11
C ARG A 228 -25.63 -0.49 4.86
N ALA A 229 -26.84 -0.36 4.32
CA ALA A 229 -27.26 -1.08 3.12
C ALA A 229 -26.55 -0.57 1.85
N PRO A 230 -26.44 0.75 1.60
CA PRO A 230 -25.60 1.27 0.52
C PRO A 230 -24.17 0.77 0.56
N ILE A 231 -23.49 0.77 1.72
CA ILE A 231 -22.10 0.29 1.88
C ILE A 231 -21.96 -1.19 1.50
N VAL A 232 -22.89 -2.05 1.94
CA VAL A 232 -22.86 -3.48 1.60
C VAL A 232 -22.99 -3.70 0.09
N ARG A 233 -23.89 -2.96 -0.58
CA ARG A 233 -24.00 -3.02 -2.05
C ARG A 233 -22.76 -2.50 -2.75
N PHE A 234 -22.26 -1.34 -2.32
CA PHE A 234 -21.08 -0.70 -2.90
C PHE A 234 -19.84 -1.59 -2.77
N ARG A 235 -19.65 -2.25 -1.61
CA ARG A 235 -18.56 -3.19 -1.43
C ARG A 235 -18.57 -4.33 -2.45
N ARG A 236 -19.74 -4.82 -2.86
CA ARG A 236 -19.86 -5.84 -3.92
C ARG A 236 -19.42 -5.30 -5.27
N VAL A 237 -19.81 -4.07 -5.58
CA VAL A 237 -19.37 -3.38 -6.81
C VAL A 237 -17.85 -3.22 -6.79
N LEU A 238 -17.29 -2.69 -5.70
CA LEU A 238 -15.84 -2.51 -5.57
C LEU A 238 -15.05 -3.81 -5.71
N ALA A 239 -15.55 -4.93 -5.18
CA ALA A 239 -14.87 -6.23 -5.29
C ALA A 239 -14.79 -6.74 -6.74
N GLN A 240 -15.69 -6.29 -7.62
CA GLN A 240 -15.75 -6.64 -9.05
C GLN A 240 -15.12 -5.57 -9.95
N THR A 241 -14.83 -4.40 -9.41
CA THR A 241 -14.25 -3.28 -10.16
C THR A 241 -12.86 -3.64 -10.68
N ARG A 242 -12.58 -3.26 -11.92
CA ARG A 242 -11.26 -3.29 -12.55
C ARG A 242 -11.05 -1.97 -13.27
N TYR A 243 -9.79 -1.60 -13.44
CA TYR A 243 -9.45 -0.48 -14.29
C TYR A 243 -9.70 -0.85 -15.75
N HIS A 244 -10.27 0.07 -16.50
CA HIS A 244 -10.47 -0.12 -17.93
C HIS A 244 -9.18 0.18 -18.68
N LEU A 245 -8.77 -0.76 -19.54
CA LEU A 245 -7.54 -0.67 -20.33
C LEU A 245 -7.86 -0.85 -21.81
N ALA A 246 -7.37 0.05 -22.63
CA ALA A 246 -7.44 -0.13 -24.08
C ALA A 246 -6.52 -1.26 -24.58
N GLY A 247 -5.53 -1.66 -23.74
CA GLY A 247 -4.50 -2.63 -24.09
C GLY A 247 -3.54 -2.10 -25.16
N GLY A 248 -2.33 -2.64 -25.20
CA GLY A 248 -1.34 -2.27 -26.21
C GLY A 248 -0.10 -3.15 -26.16
N THR A 249 0.73 -3.07 -27.22
CA THR A 249 1.99 -3.79 -27.30
C THR A 249 3.14 -2.84 -26.98
N ILE A 250 4.02 -3.26 -26.08
CA ILE A 250 5.19 -2.50 -25.66
C ILE A 250 6.21 -2.48 -26.79
N ARG A 251 6.58 -1.30 -27.27
CA ARG A 251 7.62 -1.10 -28.28
C ARG A 251 8.96 -0.77 -27.62
N ASN A 252 10.04 -0.78 -28.41
CA ASN A 252 11.33 -0.32 -27.90
C ASN A 252 11.25 1.15 -27.50
N GLY A 253 11.70 1.47 -26.29
CA GLY A 253 11.58 2.80 -25.67
C GLY A 253 10.34 2.98 -24.80
N GLU A 254 9.44 2.00 -24.76
CA GLU A 254 8.23 2.02 -23.93
C GLU A 254 8.31 1.00 -22.78
N VAL A 255 7.48 1.24 -21.79
CA VAL A 255 7.16 0.29 -20.72
C VAL A 255 5.65 0.05 -20.69
N GLY A 256 5.23 -1.13 -20.27
CA GLY A 256 3.80 -1.44 -20.09
C GLY A 256 3.35 -1.12 -18.68
N ILE A 257 2.28 -0.35 -18.51
CA ILE A 257 1.70 -0.06 -17.21
C ILE A 257 0.32 -0.70 -17.10
N THR A 258 0.16 -1.57 -16.10
CA THR A 258 -1.13 -2.19 -15.75
C THR A 258 -1.58 -1.64 -14.41
N PRO A 259 -2.59 -0.75 -14.36
CA PRO A 259 -3.21 -0.36 -13.10
C PRO A 259 -4.03 -1.52 -12.54
N LEU A 260 -3.87 -1.78 -11.25
CA LEU A 260 -4.45 -2.90 -10.52
C LEU A 260 -5.38 -2.40 -9.42
N PHE A 261 -6.51 -3.05 -9.26
CA PHE A 261 -7.51 -2.74 -8.24
C PHE A 261 -7.81 -3.97 -7.41
N GLY A 262 -7.98 -3.82 -6.10
CA GLY A 262 -8.20 -4.98 -5.26
C GLY A 262 -8.94 -4.70 -3.97
N LEU A 263 -9.95 -5.52 -3.67
CA LEU A 263 -10.68 -5.53 -2.41
C LEU A 263 -10.96 -6.96 -1.96
N GLY A 264 -10.57 -7.27 -0.73
CA GLY A 264 -10.84 -8.58 -0.14
C GLY A 264 -9.80 -9.64 -0.46
N GLY A 265 -9.94 -10.81 0.15
CA GLY A 265 -8.97 -11.91 0.04
C GLY A 265 -9.23 -12.91 -1.10
N ARG A 266 -10.32 -12.75 -1.86
CA ARG A 266 -10.70 -13.60 -3.00
C ARG A 266 -10.98 -12.72 -4.20
N ASP A 267 -10.70 -13.25 -5.40
CA ASP A 267 -10.92 -12.56 -6.67
C ASP A 267 -10.32 -11.15 -6.74
N ASN A 268 -9.20 -10.96 -6.04
CA ASN A 268 -8.47 -9.71 -5.90
C ASN A 268 -7.28 -9.71 -6.85
N GLU A 269 -7.38 -8.91 -7.89
CA GLU A 269 -6.38 -8.82 -8.97
C GLU A 269 -5.00 -8.38 -8.44
N LEU A 270 -4.96 -7.35 -7.60
CA LEU A 270 -3.70 -6.87 -7.01
C LEU A 270 -3.01 -7.97 -6.18
N ASN A 271 -3.77 -8.72 -5.38
CA ASN A 271 -3.23 -9.83 -4.60
C ASN A 271 -2.73 -10.97 -5.51
N ALA A 272 -3.44 -11.27 -6.59
CA ALA A 272 -3.04 -12.28 -7.56
C ALA A 272 -1.74 -11.91 -8.27
N VAL A 273 -1.61 -10.65 -8.69
CA VAL A 273 -0.38 -10.12 -9.30
C VAL A 273 0.79 -10.08 -8.32
N LEU A 274 0.57 -9.65 -7.08
CA LEU A 274 1.59 -9.71 -6.02
C LEU A 274 2.17 -11.13 -5.86
N LEU A 275 1.30 -12.12 -5.80
CA LEU A 275 1.74 -13.51 -5.70
C LEU A 275 2.46 -14.00 -6.97
N SER A 276 1.96 -13.62 -8.15
CA SER A 276 2.59 -13.95 -9.43
C SER A 276 3.97 -13.33 -9.56
N LEU A 277 4.17 -12.09 -9.15
CA LEU A 277 5.48 -11.41 -9.15
C LEU A 277 6.51 -12.16 -8.32
N ILE A 278 6.15 -12.55 -7.08
CA ILE A 278 7.05 -13.32 -6.23
C ILE A 278 7.40 -14.67 -6.87
N ARG A 279 6.41 -15.34 -7.47
CA ARG A 279 6.63 -16.64 -8.13
C ARG A 279 7.42 -16.55 -9.43
N HIS A 280 7.29 -15.42 -10.14
CA HIS A 280 7.98 -15.15 -11.38
C HIS A 280 9.47 -14.91 -11.18
N ALA A 281 9.87 -14.30 -10.06
CA ALA A 281 11.26 -13.98 -9.76
C ALA A 281 12.20 -15.18 -10.00
N LYS A 282 13.25 -14.95 -10.78
CA LYS A 282 14.28 -15.95 -11.11
C LYS A 282 15.59 -15.60 -10.44
N ASP A 283 16.06 -14.39 -10.66
CA ASP A 283 17.39 -13.92 -10.26
C ASP A 283 17.32 -13.08 -8.98
N HIS A 284 16.49 -12.04 -8.95
CA HIS A 284 16.42 -11.11 -7.83
C HIS A 284 15.01 -10.60 -7.56
N LEU A 285 14.56 -10.77 -6.33
CA LEU A 285 13.33 -10.19 -5.79
C LEU A 285 13.69 -9.15 -4.72
N VAL A 286 13.28 -7.89 -4.90
CA VAL A 286 13.29 -6.87 -3.86
C VAL A 286 11.88 -6.63 -3.37
N LEU A 287 11.66 -6.74 -2.05
CA LEU A 287 10.38 -6.50 -1.39
C LEU A 287 10.53 -5.33 -0.42
N PHE A 288 9.69 -4.31 -0.59
CA PHE A 288 9.53 -3.22 0.37
C PHE A 288 8.25 -3.40 1.17
N THR A 289 8.31 -3.32 2.49
CA THR A 289 7.14 -3.31 3.36
C THR A 289 7.44 -2.54 4.65
N PRO A 290 6.52 -1.69 5.14
CA PRO A 290 6.76 -0.97 6.38
C PRO A 290 6.76 -1.88 7.61
N TYR A 291 6.01 -3.00 7.54
CA TYR A 291 5.74 -3.88 8.67
C TYR A 291 5.95 -5.33 8.29
N PHE A 292 6.83 -6.04 9.01
CA PHE A 292 7.03 -7.46 8.72
C PHE A 292 5.89 -8.32 9.29
N ASN A 293 4.76 -8.31 8.59
CA ASN A 293 3.62 -9.19 8.87
C ASN A 293 3.05 -9.73 7.54
N LEU A 294 3.87 -10.45 6.78
CA LEU A 294 3.48 -10.94 5.45
C LEU A 294 2.37 -12.00 5.53
N PRO A 295 1.37 -11.95 4.62
CA PRO A 295 0.41 -13.03 4.44
C PRO A 295 1.11 -14.37 4.27
N GLY A 296 0.58 -15.41 4.91
CA GLY A 296 1.22 -16.73 4.91
C GLY A 296 1.48 -17.32 3.52
N LEU A 297 0.65 -16.95 2.53
CA LEU A 297 0.82 -17.37 1.13
C LEU A 297 2.08 -16.73 0.52
N LEU A 298 2.27 -15.42 0.69
CA LEU A 298 3.44 -14.70 0.17
C LEU A 298 4.72 -15.18 0.87
N ARG A 299 4.68 -15.34 2.20
CA ARG A 299 5.83 -15.85 2.97
C ARG A 299 6.27 -17.23 2.49
N ARG A 300 5.33 -18.12 2.17
CA ARG A 300 5.65 -19.44 1.59
C ARG A 300 6.24 -19.32 0.18
N ALA A 301 5.69 -18.46 -0.67
CA ALA A 301 6.20 -18.23 -2.01
C ALA A 301 7.65 -17.70 -1.98
N ILE A 302 7.94 -16.73 -1.12
CA ILE A 302 9.32 -16.23 -0.87
C ILE A 302 10.25 -17.37 -0.44
N GLY A 303 9.80 -18.22 0.52
CA GLY A 303 10.60 -19.36 0.96
C GLY A 303 10.88 -20.39 -0.14
N VAL A 304 9.98 -20.56 -1.11
CA VAL A 304 10.22 -21.40 -2.30
C VAL A 304 11.28 -20.75 -3.18
N LYS A 305 11.18 -19.45 -3.48
CA LYS A 305 12.15 -18.73 -4.33
C LYS A 305 13.57 -18.76 -3.76
N ILE A 306 13.69 -18.58 -2.44
CA ILE A 306 15.00 -18.73 -1.75
C ILE A 306 15.58 -20.14 -1.94
N LYS A 307 14.76 -21.19 -1.87
CA LYS A 307 15.20 -22.57 -2.10
C LYS A 307 15.60 -22.84 -3.55
N GLU A 308 14.98 -22.15 -4.50
CA GLU A 308 15.29 -22.21 -5.93
C GLU A 308 16.56 -21.41 -6.28
N GLY A 309 17.18 -20.73 -5.31
CA GLY A 309 18.43 -19.95 -5.51
C GLY A 309 18.22 -18.49 -5.90
N CYS A 310 16.96 -18.02 -6.00
CA CYS A 310 16.65 -16.62 -6.24
C CYS A 310 17.15 -15.76 -5.06
N LYS A 311 17.89 -14.67 -5.35
CA LYS A 311 18.31 -13.68 -4.36
C LYS A 311 17.11 -12.85 -3.93
N VAL A 312 16.80 -12.86 -2.65
CA VAL A 312 15.70 -12.08 -2.08
C VAL A 312 16.24 -10.98 -1.17
N THR A 313 15.88 -9.75 -1.46
CA THR A 313 16.17 -8.58 -0.61
C THR A 313 14.85 -8.07 -0.01
N ILE A 314 14.78 -7.99 1.31
CA ILE A 314 13.63 -7.44 2.03
C ILE A 314 14.09 -6.16 2.72
N VAL A 315 13.46 -5.04 2.38
CA VAL A 315 13.73 -3.74 3.00
C VAL A 315 12.51 -3.35 3.83
N LEU A 316 12.73 -3.08 5.10
CA LEU A 316 11.67 -2.69 6.03
C LEU A 316 12.18 -1.66 7.05
N GLY A 317 11.25 -0.96 7.71
CA GLY A 317 11.60 -0.06 8.80
C GLY A 317 12.19 -0.82 9.99
N ASP A 318 13.28 -0.30 10.56
CA ASP A 318 13.67 -0.69 11.91
C ASP A 318 12.50 -0.45 12.87
N LYS A 319 12.46 -1.15 13.99
CA LYS A 319 11.43 -1.01 15.02
C LYS A 319 11.16 0.46 15.38
N ILE A 320 12.21 1.25 15.54
CA ILE A 320 12.11 2.67 15.90
C ILE A 320 11.74 3.59 14.72
N ALA A 321 11.92 3.14 13.48
CA ALA A 321 11.47 3.85 12.30
C ALA A 321 10.00 3.51 11.93
N ASN A 322 9.29 2.77 12.78
CA ASN A 322 7.89 2.44 12.63
C ASN A 322 7.02 3.61 13.12
N ASP A 323 5.93 3.90 12.42
CA ASP A 323 5.01 4.99 12.76
C ASP A 323 4.16 4.75 14.03
N PHE A 324 4.15 3.52 14.54
CA PHE A 324 3.54 3.16 15.82
C PHE A 324 4.53 3.08 16.97
N TYR A 325 5.83 3.34 16.70
CA TYR A 325 6.82 3.30 17.77
C TYR A 325 6.61 4.45 18.76
N ILE A 326 6.60 4.09 20.03
CA ILE A 326 6.53 5.02 21.16
C ILE A 326 7.83 4.88 21.93
N PRO A 327 8.61 5.94 22.08
CA PRO A 327 9.84 5.92 22.88
C PRO A 327 9.59 5.47 24.32
N PRO A 328 10.57 4.82 24.98
CA PRO A 328 10.40 4.29 26.34
C PRO A 328 10.13 5.35 27.44
N ASP A 329 10.49 6.58 27.18
CA ASP A 329 10.28 7.77 28.03
C ASP A 329 8.87 8.36 27.89
N GLU A 330 8.11 7.93 26.87
CA GLU A 330 6.72 8.33 26.69
C GLU A 330 5.74 7.33 27.32
N PRO A 331 4.51 7.79 27.72
CA PRO A 331 3.49 6.91 28.26
C PRO A 331 3.10 5.79 27.29
N PHE A 332 3.15 4.55 27.74
CA PHE A 332 2.82 3.39 26.92
C PHE A 332 1.34 3.42 26.49
N LYS A 333 1.14 3.25 25.17
CA LYS A 333 -0.17 2.98 24.55
C LYS A 333 -0.14 1.61 23.91
N THR A 334 -1.25 0.87 23.91
CA THR A 334 -1.35 -0.50 23.37
C THR A 334 -0.84 -0.62 21.93
N ILE A 335 -1.07 0.41 21.10
CA ILE A 335 -0.62 0.46 19.71
C ILE A 335 0.92 0.43 19.58
N GLY A 336 1.63 0.96 20.59
CA GLY A 336 3.10 0.94 20.64
C GLY A 336 3.71 -0.45 20.81
N ALA A 337 2.90 -1.49 21.01
CA ALA A 337 3.38 -2.88 21.01
C ALA A 337 3.52 -3.46 19.60
N LEU A 338 2.94 -2.83 18.57
CA LEU A 338 2.95 -3.34 17.19
C LEU A 338 4.35 -3.46 16.59
N PRO A 339 5.26 -2.47 16.71
CA PRO A 339 6.63 -2.60 16.21
C PRO A 339 7.37 -3.81 16.77
N TYR A 340 7.14 -4.13 18.03
CA TYR A 340 7.75 -5.29 18.71
C TYR A 340 7.13 -6.62 18.25
N LEU A 341 5.83 -6.64 17.96
CA LEU A 341 5.17 -7.80 17.38
C LEU A 341 5.75 -8.10 15.96
N TYR A 342 5.94 -7.07 15.15
CA TYR A 342 6.51 -7.18 13.81
C TYR A 342 7.98 -7.61 13.85
N GLU A 343 8.77 -7.11 14.80
CA GLU A 343 10.15 -7.57 15.02
C GLU A 343 10.19 -9.05 15.42
N GLY A 344 9.29 -9.50 16.29
CA GLY A 344 9.15 -10.91 16.63
C GLY A 344 8.78 -11.82 15.45
N ASN A 345 7.92 -11.32 14.53
CA ASN A 345 7.58 -12.00 13.28
C ASN A 345 8.80 -12.11 12.35
N LEU A 346 9.55 -11.01 12.20
CA LEU A 346 10.78 -10.96 11.42
C LEU A 346 11.83 -11.93 11.99
N ARG A 347 12.02 -11.92 13.31
CA ARG A 347 12.99 -12.80 13.98
C ARG A 347 12.69 -14.27 13.72
N ARG A 348 11.40 -14.66 13.77
CA ARG A 348 10.99 -16.05 13.46
C ARG A 348 11.27 -16.41 12.00
N PHE A 349 11.00 -15.50 11.06
CA PHE A 349 11.27 -15.70 9.64
C PHE A 349 12.77 -15.83 9.38
N CYS A 350 13.60 -14.92 9.89
CA CYS A 350 15.06 -14.96 9.75
C CYS A 350 15.65 -16.21 10.38
N LYS A 351 15.16 -16.64 11.56
CA LYS A 351 15.59 -17.91 12.20
C LYS A 351 15.36 -19.11 11.27
N THR A 352 14.22 -19.18 10.61
CA THR A 352 13.89 -20.26 9.66
C THR A 352 14.80 -20.23 8.42
N HIS A 353 15.25 -19.05 8.01
CA HIS A 353 16.03 -18.85 6.79
C HIS A 353 17.48 -18.44 7.05
N GLN A 354 18.04 -18.68 8.27
CA GLN A 354 19.38 -18.23 8.62
C GLN A 354 20.45 -18.74 7.63
N ARG A 355 20.40 -20.00 7.21
CA ARG A 355 21.32 -20.54 6.21
C ARG A 355 21.28 -19.80 4.86
N ALA A 356 20.14 -19.23 4.50
CA ALA A 356 20.01 -18.43 3.29
C ALA A 356 20.60 -17.02 3.49
N ILE A 357 20.50 -16.47 4.70
CA ILE A 357 21.19 -15.22 5.08
C ILE A 357 22.68 -15.42 5.01
N ASP A 358 23.21 -16.49 5.59
CA ASP A 358 24.64 -16.82 5.62
C ASP A 358 25.23 -16.98 4.20
N ARG A 359 24.41 -17.45 3.24
CA ARG A 359 24.78 -17.62 1.83
C ARG A 359 24.54 -16.37 0.97
N GLY A 360 23.99 -15.29 1.52
CA GLY A 360 23.65 -14.09 0.77
C GLY A 360 22.42 -14.21 -0.16
N LEU A 361 21.68 -15.33 -0.08
CA LEU A 361 20.42 -15.53 -0.83
C LEU A 361 19.25 -14.76 -0.23
N LEU A 362 19.24 -14.55 1.08
CA LEU A 362 18.28 -13.69 1.76
C LEU A 362 19.02 -12.51 2.40
N ASN A 363 18.69 -11.30 1.96
CA ASN A 363 19.24 -10.07 2.49
C ASN A 363 18.11 -9.27 3.14
N VAL A 364 18.20 -9.06 4.44
CA VAL A 364 17.20 -8.29 5.21
C VAL A 364 17.85 -6.97 5.62
N HIS A 365 17.23 -5.88 5.23
CA HIS A 365 17.70 -4.52 5.49
C HIS A 365 16.71 -3.78 6.37
N LEU A 366 17.20 -3.28 7.51
CA LEU A 366 16.43 -2.49 8.47
C LEU A 366 16.76 -1.01 8.25
N TRP A 367 15.80 -0.28 7.70
CA TRP A 367 15.94 1.14 7.42
C TRP A 367 15.80 1.97 8.68
N ARG A 368 16.73 2.89 8.89
CA ARG A 368 16.72 3.87 9.96
C ARG A 368 17.46 5.13 9.53
N HIS A 369 16.80 6.26 9.60
CA HIS A 369 17.40 7.56 9.37
C HIS A 369 16.91 8.52 10.43
N GLU A 370 17.77 8.88 11.37
CA GLU A 370 17.45 9.76 12.51
C GLU A 370 16.10 9.40 13.18
N HIS A 371 15.18 10.38 13.24
CA HIS A 371 13.82 10.28 13.80
C HIS A 371 12.73 10.11 12.73
N HIS A 372 13.15 9.88 11.48
CA HIS A 372 12.24 9.67 10.35
C HIS A 372 11.63 8.27 10.39
N THR A 373 10.49 8.10 9.67
CA THR A 373 9.80 6.81 9.60
C THR A 373 9.80 6.24 8.19
N PHE A 374 9.74 4.91 8.10
CA PHE A 374 9.76 4.17 6.86
C PHE A 374 8.37 3.63 6.55
N HIS A 375 7.87 3.88 5.33
CA HIS A 375 6.55 3.41 4.93
C HIS A 375 6.49 2.95 3.47
N LEU A 376 7.62 2.57 2.87
CA LEU A 376 7.69 2.08 1.50
C LEU A 376 6.98 0.73 1.34
N LYS A 377 6.36 0.55 0.18
CA LYS A 377 5.75 -0.70 -0.27
C LYS A 377 6.03 -0.91 -1.75
N GLY A 378 6.02 -2.16 -2.14
CA GLY A 378 6.16 -2.56 -3.53
C GLY A 378 7.19 -3.65 -3.75
N LEU A 379 7.40 -3.99 -5.00
CA LEU A 379 8.34 -5.01 -5.43
C LEU A 379 9.15 -4.52 -6.63
N LEU A 380 10.40 -5.02 -6.72
CA LEU A 380 11.18 -5.04 -7.95
C LEU A 380 11.55 -6.51 -8.24
N VAL A 381 11.38 -6.95 -9.47
CA VAL A 381 11.60 -8.34 -9.87
C VAL A 381 12.39 -8.40 -11.15
N ASP A 382 13.59 -8.98 -11.10
CA ASP A 382 14.48 -9.33 -12.22
C ASP A 382 14.80 -8.17 -13.19
N ALA A 383 14.69 -6.93 -12.74
CA ALA A 383 14.79 -5.71 -13.56
C ALA A 383 13.70 -5.56 -14.64
N ASP A 384 12.78 -6.54 -14.78
CA ASP A 384 11.72 -6.53 -15.79
C ASP A 384 10.41 -6.00 -15.24
N TYR A 385 10.17 -6.16 -13.92
CA TYR A 385 8.91 -5.76 -13.29
C TYR A 385 9.13 -4.89 -12.06
N ALA A 386 8.31 -3.85 -11.95
CA ALA A 386 8.17 -3.07 -10.74
C ALA A 386 6.70 -2.95 -10.34
N LEU A 387 6.38 -3.16 -9.06
CA LEU A 387 5.06 -2.88 -8.53
C LEU A 387 5.14 -1.65 -7.63
N LEU A 388 4.42 -0.60 -8.02
CA LEU A 388 4.16 0.58 -7.21
C LEU A 388 2.81 0.40 -6.53
N THR A 389 2.75 0.50 -5.21
CA THR A 389 1.47 0.30 -4.49
C THR A 389 1.45 0.98 -3.14
N GLY A 390 0.25 1.34 -2.68
CA GLY A 390 -0.02 1.73 -1.29
C GLY A 390 -0.21 0.55 -0.34
N ASN A 391 -0.37 -0.66 -0.87
CA ASN A 391 -0.64 -1.88 -0.11
C ASN A 391 0.53 -2.25 0.80
N ASN A 392 0.31 -2.28 2.11
CA ASN A 392 1.34 -2.58 3.11
C ASN A 392 1.84 -4.04 3.08
N ILE A 393 1.32 -4.88 2.17
CA ILE A 393 1.67 -6.30 2.01
C ILE A 393 1.51 -7.07 3.34
N ASN A 394 0.49 -6.71 4.09
CA ASN A 394 0.10 -7.35 5.35
C ASN A 394 -1.29 -8.01 5.25
N PRO A 395 -1.73 -8.82 6.22
CA PRO A 395 -3.01 -9.50 6.17
C PRO A 395 -4.22 -8.56 6.13
N ARG A 396 -4.13 -7.35 6.70
CA ARG A 396 -5.15 -6.33 6.64
C ARG A 396 -5.37 -5.83 5.21
N ALA A 397 -4.31 -5.35 4.57
CA ALA A 397 -4.34 -4.91 3.16
C ALA A 397 -4.75 -6.05 2.23
N TRP A 398 -4.32 -7.29 2.52
CA TRP A 398 -4.67 -8.48 1.74
C TRP A 398 -6.15 -8.82 1.78
N ARG A 399 -6.86 -8.55 2.89
CA ARG A 399 -8.23 -9.07 3.12
C ARG A 399 -9.30 -8.02 3.31
N LEU A 400 -8.96 -6.84 3.82
CA LEU A 400 -9.93 -5.90 4.35
C LEU A 400 -9.98 -4.60 3.57
N ASP A 401 -8.82 -4.01 3.27
CA ASP A 401 -8.72 -2.68 2.70
C ASP A 401 -8.96 -2.69 1.19
N LEU A 402 -9.39 -1.56 0.67
CA LEU A 402 -9.48 -1.31 -0.76
C LEU A 402 -8.16 -0.70 -1.22
N GLU A 403 -7.44 -1.42 -2.06
CA GLU A 403 -6.09 -1.10 -2.47
C GLU A 403 -5.96 -0.95 -3.99
N ASN A 404 -4.94 -0.23 -4.44
CA ASN A 404 -4.53 -0.22 -5.83
C ASN A 404 -3.01 -0.31 -5.98
N GLY A 405 -2.58 -0.50 -7.21
CA GLY A 405 -1.18 -0.50 -7.59
C GLY A 405 -1.01 -0.28 -9.08
N LEU A 406 0.21 0.02 -9.47
CA LEU A 406 0.64 0.10 -10.87
C LEU A 406 1.73 -0.95 -11.07
N LEU A 407 1.46 -1.95 -11.89
CA LEU A 407 2.48 -2.88 -12.34
C LEU A 407 3.17 -2.27 -13.57
N ILE A 408 4.47 -2.11 -13.50
CA ILE A 408 5.32 -1.71 -14.61
C ILE A 408 6.01 -2.97 -15.15
N HIS A 409 5.85 -3.22 -16.45
CA HIS A 409 6.59 -4.23 -17.19
C HIS A 409 7.57 -3.51 -18.12
N ASP A 410 8.86 -3.70 -17.88
CA ASP A 410 9.98 -3.07 -18.60
C ASP A 410 10.86 -4.13 -19.29
N PRO A 411 10.40 -4.77 -20.39
CA PRO A 411 11.14 -5.85 -21.04
C PRO A 411 12.44 -5.36 -21.69
N HIS A 412 12.59 -4.05 -21.88
CA HIS A 412 13.76 -3.41 -22.49
C HIS A 412 14.69 -2.73 -21.48
N LYS A 413 14.40 -2.88 -20.16
CA LYS A 413 15.20 -2.36 -19.04
C LYS A 413 15.46 -0.85 -19.09
N LYS A 414 14.49 -0.08 -19.61
CA LYS A 414 14.60 1.38 -19.78
C LYS A 414 14.57 2.15 -18.47
N LEU A 415 13.94 1.58 -17.42
CA LEU A 415 13.86 2.16 -16.09
C LEU A 415 14.86 1.54 -15.11
N GLN A 416 15.72 0.62 -15.55
CA GLN A 416 16.64 -0.10 -14.67
C GLN A 416 17.54 0.84 -13.88
N GLU A 417 18.12 1.87 -14.50
CA GLU A 417 18.98 2.85 -13.82
C GLU A 417 18.21 3.64 -12.78
N GLN A 418 16.98 4.07 -13.07
CA GLN A 418 16.13 4.77 -12.11
C GLN A 418 15.79 3.89 -10.89
N HIS A 419 15.40 2.64 -11.14
CA HIS A 419 15.07 1.69 -10.07
C HIS A 419 16.31 1.35 -9.22
N GLN A 420 17.47 1.20 -9.86
CA GLN A 420 18.72 0.94 -9.15
C GLN A 420 19.13 2.14 -8.29
N ALA A 421 19.08 3.35 -8.83
CA ALA A 421 19.37 4.58 -8.10
C ALA A 421 18.39 4.83 -6.94
N GLU A 422 17.09 4.49 -7.13
CA GLU A 422 16.09 4.52 -6.05
C GLU A 422 16.47 3.53 -4.94
N LEU A 423 16.78 2.28 -5.31
CA LEU A 423 17.14 1.23 -4.36
C LEU A 423 18.40 1.61 -3.57
N GLU A 424 19.44 2.12 -4.22
CA GLU A 424 20.68 2.55 -3.58
C GLU A 424 20.44 3.66 -2.55
N ARG A 425 19.65 4.68 -2.88
CA ARG A 425 19.27 5.73 -1.94
C ARG A 425 18.51 5.19 -0.72
N ILE A 426 17.63 4.22 -0.93
CA ILE A 426 16.90 3.58 0.18
C ILE A 426 17.86 2.79 1.05
N LEU A 427 18.76 2.00 0.44
CA LEU A 427 19.72 1.14 1.13
C LEU A 427 20.80 1.92 1.89
N ALA A 428 21.13 3.14 1.47
CA ALA A 428 22.09 4.01 2.14
C ALA A 428 21.77 4.27 3.63
N HIS A 429 20.50 4.19 4.00
CA HIS A 429 20.04 4.36 5.38
C HIS A 429 19.62 3.03 6.03
N THR A 430 20.18 1.90 5.57
CA THR A 430 19.81 0.60 6.12
C THR A 430 20.98 -0.08 6.81
N ARG A 431 20.65 -0.87 7.81
CA ARG A 431 21.55 -1.87 8.38
C ARG A 431 21.14 -3.24 7.87
N ARG A 432 22.07 -3.97 7.26
CA ARG A 432 21.86 -5.38 6.88
C ARG A 432 21.83 -6.25 8.14
N LEU A 433 20.92 -7.20 8.17
CA LEU A 433 20.80 -8.18 9.24
C LEU A 433 21.61 -9.43 8.89
N ASP A 434 22.68 -9.67 9.61
CA ASP A 434 23.55 -10.85 9.38
C ASP A 434 23.06 -12.10 10.14
N HIS A 435 22.41 -11.91 11.28
CA HIS A 435 21.94 -13.03 12.08
C HIS A 435 20.64 -12.69 12.82
N TYR A 436 19.68 -13.64 12.88
CA TYR A 436 18.38 -13.42 13.55
C TYR A 436 18.53 -13.08 15.04
N ARG A 437 19.64 -13.42 15.71
CA ARG A 437 19.93 -13.08 17.10
C ARG A 437 20.20 -11.60 17.33
N SER A 438 20.50 -10.84 16.28
CA SER A 438 20.65 -9.37 16.34
C SER A 438 19.30 -8.65 16.55
N LEU A 439 18.20 -9.35 16.37
CA LEU A 439 16.86 -8.85 16.70
C LEU A 439 16.51 -9.20 18.15
N GLU A 440 15.87 -8.27 18.84
CA GLU A 440 15.50 -8.43 20.24
C GLU A 440 14.48 -9.57 20.45
N THR A 441 14.31 -9.97 21.68
CA THR A 441 13.33 -10.99 22.12
C THR A 441 12.34 -10.38 23.10
N ILE A 442 11.24 -11.10 23.39
CA ILE A 442 10.22 -10.60 24.32
C ILE A 442 10.82 -10.24 25.70
N GLU A 443 11.87 -10.96 26.10
CA GLU A 443 12.52 -10.78 27.40
C GLU A 443 13.29 -9.46 27.50
N THR A 444 13.70 -8.87 26.37
CA THR A 444 14.45 -7.61 26.33
C THR A 444 13.58 -6.39 26.04
N TYR A 445 12.29 -6.59 25.71
CA TYR A 445 11.37 -5.49 25.43
C TYR A 445 11.01 -4.70 26.70
N PRO A 446 10.50 -3.46 26.60
CA PRO A 446 9.99 -2.72 27.73
C PRO A 446 8.91 -3.52 28.49
N ALA A 447 8.88 -3.43 29.82
CA ALA A 447 8.00 -4.24 30.69
C ALA A 447 6.50 -4.17 30.32
N PRO A 448 5.90 -3.03 29.92
CA PRO A 448 4.51 -3.00 29.46
C PRO A 448 4.27 -3.81 28.19
N VAL A 449 5.21 -3.74 27.24
CA VAL A 449 5.18 -4.50 25.98
C VAL A 449 5.28 -6.00 26.27
N GLN A 450 6.23 -6.40 27.13
CA GLN A 450 6.40 -7.81 27.52
C GLN A 450 5.10 -8.39 28.10
N ARG A 451 4.47 -7.66 29.05
CA ARG A 451 3.20 -8.12 29.69
C ARG A 451 2.10 -8.30 28.65
N LEU A 452 1.96 -7.34 27.73
CA LEU A 452 0.93 -7.41 26.69
C LEU A 452 1.19 -8.58 25.72
N LEU A 453 2.40 -8.71 25.17
CA LEU A 453 2.73 -9.76 24.21
C LEU A 453 2.66 -11.16 24.84
N LYS A 454 3.15 -11.36 26.08
CA LYS A 454 3.01 -12.62 26.82
C LYS A 454 1.54 -12.99 27.04
N ARG A 455 0.68 -12.01 27.37
CA ARG A 455 -0.78 -12.22 27.50
C ARG A 455 -1.40 -12.64 26.15
N LEU A 456 -1.09 -11.93 25.06
CA LEU A 456 -1.59 -12.25 23.72
C LEU A 456 -1.18 -13.66 23.29
N THR A 457 0.09 -14.03 23.48
CA THR A 457 0.59 -15.38 23.14
C THR A 457 -0.07 -16.47 23.98
N ARG A 458 -0.24 -16.24 25.30
CA ARG A 458 -0.90 -17.20 26.20
C ARG A 458 -2.36 -17.45 25.81
N THR A 459 -3.06 -16.44 25.33
CA THR A 459 -4.47 -16.54 24.91
C THR A 459 -4.62 -16.89 23.43
N ARG A 460 -3.53 -17.11 22.67
CA ARG A 460 -3.48 -17.26 21.21
C ARG A 460 -4.12 -16.11 20.44
N MET A 461 -4.33 -14.98 21.08
CA MET A 461 -4.85 -13.76 20.45
C MET A 461 -3.83 -13.14 19.49
N ASP A 462 -2.54 -13.41 19.68
CA ASP A 462 -1.49 -13.01 18.75
C ASP A 462 -1.75 -13.51 17.30
N LEU A 463 -2.34 -14.71 17.16
CA LEU A 463 -2.73 -15.25 15.85
C LEU A 463 -3.85 -14.42 15.20
N LEU A 464 -4.84 -13.99 15.96
CA LEU A 464 -5.93 -13.13 15.48
C LEU A 464 -5.43 -11.73 15.17
N VAL A 465 -4.63 -11.15 16.06
CA VAL A 465 -4.00 -9.83 15.88
C VAL A 465 -3.16 -9.80 14.59
N ASN A 466 -2.32 -10.83 14.38
CA ASN A 466 -1.52 -10.97 13.16
C ASN A 466 -2.36 -11.18 11.87
N GLN A 467 -3.65 -11.52 11.96
CA GLN A 467 -4.53 -11.68 10.80
C GLN A 467 -5.33 -10.41 10.46
N VAL A 468 -5.41 -9.47 11.38
CA VAL A 468 -6.18 -8.22 11.25
C VAL A 468 -5.26 -7.02 11.04
N LEU A 469 -4.04 -7.11 11.48
CA LEU A 469 -2.96 -6.13 11.33
C LEU A 469 -2.02 -6.57 10.19
#